data_d4d35ba3f204a559c358ae8db6e4537a
#
_entry.id   d4d35ba3f204a559c358ae8db6e4537a
#
_cell.length_a   1.000
_cell.length_b   1.000
_cell.length_c   1.000
_cell.angle_alpha   90.00
_cell.angle_beta   90.00
_cell.angle_gamma   90.00
#
_symmetry.space_group_name_H-M   'P 1'
#
loop_
_entity.id
_entity.type
_entity.pdbx_description
1 polymer ?
#
loop_
_entity_poly.entity_id
_entity_poly.type
_entity_poly.pdbx_seq_one_letter_code
_entity_poly.pdbx_strand_id
1 'polypeptide(L)'
;MLAIVRDDDVCRRLMTVPGVGPVVALTYRVTVDMPIRFRNSKAVGAVFGLTPSKHQSGESDRTGGISRCGDEMMRVMLYEAAQIMLVRSVKWSWLKAWAMKIARRRGLKKAIVALARRLAVIMHRIWVDGTEFQWTREEAAAA
;
A
#
# COMPACT_ATOMS: atom_id res chain seq x y z
N MET A 1 -17.68 -1.31 12.56
CA MET A 1 -16.46 -1.43 11.74
C MET A 1 -15.23 -1.87 12.53
N LEU A 2 -14.97 -1.18 13.62
CA LEU A 2 -13.79 -1.53 14.41
C LEU A 2 -13.78 -2.96 14.91
N ALA A 3 -14.95 -3.47 15.28
CA ALA A 3 -15.03 -4.84 15.76
C ALA A 3 -14.67 -5.83 14.68
N ILE A 4 -15.14 -5.58 13.46
CA ILE A 4 -14.85 -6.46 12.34
C ILE A 4 -13.34 -6.47 12.05
N VAL A 5 -12.72 -5.30 12.05
CA VAL A 5 -11.29 -5.18 11.78
C VAL A 5 -10.49 -5.86 12.88
N ARG A 6 -10.90 -5.66 14.12
CA ARG A 6 -10.18 -6.22 15.27
C ARG A 6 -10.18 -7.73 15.24
N ASP A 7 -11.26 -8.33 14.76
CA ASP A 7 -11.38 -9.78 14.73
C ASP A 7 -10.82 -10.42 13.47
N ASP A 8 -10.39 -9.61 12.51
CA ASP A 8 -9.84 -10.09 11.25
C ASP A 8 -8.31 -10.10 11.32
N ASP A 9 -7.72 -11.27 11.24
CA ASP A 9 -6.27 -11.40 11.35
C ASP A 9 -5.52 -10.64 10.26
N VAL A 10 -6.07 -10.65 9.06
CA VAL A 10 -5.42 -9.95 7.94
C VAL A 10 -5.41 -8.45 8.22
N CYS A 11 -6.55 -7.90 8.61
CA CYS A 11 -6.62 -6.47 8.92
C CYS A 11 -5.68 -6.09 10.05
N ARG A 12 -5.59 -6.94 11.08
CA ARG A 12 -4.68 -6.65 12.19
C ARG A 12 -3.24 -6.59 11.74
N ARG A 13 -2.85 -7.51 10.87
CA ARG A 13 -1.49 -7.51 10.33
C ARG A 13 -1.24 -6.30 9.44
N LEU A 14 -2.22 -5.94 8.62
CA LEU A 14 -2.09 -4.75 7.77
C LEU A 14 -1.96 -3.47 8.58
N MET A 15 -2.62 -3.42 9.72
CA MET A 15 -2.55 -2.24 10.59
C MET A 15 -1.23 -2.11 11.33
N THR A 16 -0.34 -3.09 11.25
CA THR A 16 1.01 -2.92 11.79
C THR A 16 1.83 -1.94 10.94
N VAL A 17 1.39 -1.68 9.73
CA VAL A 17 2.05 -0.71 8.86
C VAL A 17 1.74 0.69 9.35
N PRO A 18 2.78 1.54 9.56
CA PRO A 18 2.52 2.91 10.03
C PRO A 18 1.68 3.68 9.01
N GLY A 19 0.68 4.38 9.50
CA GLY A 19 -0.22 5.14 8.64
C GLY A 19 -1.43 4.36 8.18
N VAL A 20 -1.47 3.05 8.39
CA VAL A 20 -2.60 2.21 7.98
C VAL A 20 -3.50 1.97 9.18
N GLY A 21 -4.67 2.61 9.15
CA GLY A 21 -5.67 2.42 10.20
C GLY A 21 -6.73 1.43 9.77
N PRO A 22 -7.80 1.30 10.59
CA PRO A 22 -8.85 0.31 10.33
C PRO A 22 -9.53 0.48 8.98
N VAL A 23 -9.80 1.72 8.58
CA VAL A 23 -10.51 1.96 7.33
C VAL A 23 -9.65 1.57 6.13
N VAL A 24 -8.38 1.94 6.16
CA VAL A 24 -7.46 1.61 5.08
C VAL A 24 -7.29 0.10 4.99
N ALA A 25 -7.09 -0.55 6.13
CA ALA A 25 -6.89 -2.00 6.15
C ALA A 25 -8.10 -2.74 5.61
N LEU A 26 -9.29 -2.36 6.05
CA LEU A 26 -10.50 -3.01 5.59
C LEU A 26 -10.75 -2.75 4.11
N THR A 27 -10.56 -1.53 3.67
CA THR A 27 -10.73 -1.19 2.25
C THR A 27 -9.77 -1.98 1.39
N TYR A 28 -8.52 -2.11 1.83
CA TYR A 28 -7.52 -2.90 1.11
C TYR A 28 -7.96 -4.36 1.01
N ARG A 29 -8.40 -4.92 2.14
CA ARG A 29 -8.82 -6.31 2.17
C ARG A 29 -9.98 -6.58 1.22
N VAL A 30 -10.95 -5.68 1.22
CA VAL A 30 -12.13 -5.83 0.35
C VAL A 30 -11.77 -5.62 -1.11
N THR A 31 -10.96 -4.63 -1.40
CA THR A 31 -10.59 -4.30 -2.79
C THR A 31 -9.74 -5.38 -3.42
N VAL A 32 -8.75 -5.88 -2.69
CA VAL A 32 -7.89 -6.95 -3.20
C VAL A 32 -8.64 -8.28 -3.22
N ASP A 33 -9.47 -8.50 -2.21
CA ASP A 33 -10.33 -9.67 -2.08
C ASP A 33 -9.56 -10.98 -1.97
N MET A 34 -8.95 -11.45 -3.04
CA MET A 34 -8.13 -12.65 -3.03
C MET A 34 -6.71 -12.29 -3.48
N PRO A 35 -5.76 -12.31 -2.56
CA PRO A 35 -4.41 -11.88 -2.92
C PRO A 35 -3.73 -12.75 -3.97
N ILE A 36 -4.17 -14.00 -4.07
CA ILE A 36 -3.58 -14.93 -5.02
C ILE A 36 -3.88 -14.55 -6.47
N ARG A 37 -4.88 -13.73 -6.71
CA ARG A 37 -5.21 -13.34 -8.09
C ARG A 37 -4.14 -12.43 -8.71
N PHE A 38 -3.21 -11.94 -7.91
CA PHE A 38 -2.10 -11.14 -8.42
C PHE A 38 -0.88 -12.01 -8.60
N ARG A 39 -0.26 -11.91 -9.76
CA ARG A 39 0.90 -12.71 -10.09
C ARG A 39 2.02 -12.52 -9.08
N ASN A 40 2.21 -11.29 -8.64
CA ASN A 40 3.19 -10.97 -7.61
C ASN A 40 2.78 -9.68 -6.95
N SER A 41 3.47 -9.33 -5.89
CA SER A 41 3.10 -8.14 -5.12
C SER A 41 3.23 -6.84 -5.91
N LYS A 42 4.12 -6.79 -6.87
CA LYS A 42 4.29 -5.58 -7.66
C LYS A 42 3.07 -5.25 -8.52
N ALA A 43 2.37 -6.29 -8.95
CA ALA A 43 1.18 -6.10 -9.79
C ALA A 43 0.09 -5.33 -9.07
N VAL A 44 0.06 -5.40 -7.75
CA VAL A 44 -0.96 -4.71 -6.96
C VAL A 44 -0.86 -3.19 -7.14
N GLY A 45 0.36 -2.67 -7.13
CA GLY A 45 0.56 -1.25 -7.34
C GLY A 45 0.09 -0.78 -8.71
N ALA A 46 0.33 -1.60 -9.72
CA ALA A 46 -0.10 -1.26 -11.08
C ALA A 46 -1.62 -1.23 -11.18
N VAL A 47 -2.30 -2.18 -10.53
CA VAL A 47 -3.76 -2.23 -10.57
C VAL A 47 -4.36 -0.98 -9.96
N PHE A 48 -3.74 -0.43 -8.93
CA PHE A 48 -4.25 0.78 -8.29
C PHE A 48 -3.78 2.06 -8.98
N GLY A 49 -3.09 1.94 -10.10
CA GLY A 49 -2.67 3.11 -10.85
C GLY A 49 -1.58 3.92 -10.17
N LEU A 50 -0.77 3.25 -9.36
CA LEU A 50 0.29 3.92 -8.61
C LEU A 50 1.65 3.83 -9.29
N THR A 51 1.75 3.07 -10.39
CA THR A 51 3.00 3.02 -11.12
C THR A 51 3.06 4.14 -12.15
N PRO A 52 4.21 4.67 -12.42
CA PRO A 52 4.37 5.66 -13.48
C PRO A 52 4.06 4.99 -14.82
N SER A 53 3.26 5.66 -15.59
CA SER A 53 2.88 4.96 -16.71
C SER A 53 3.38 5.50 -17.87
N LYS A 54 3.47 5.01 -18.69
CA LYS A 54 3.81 5.36 -19.70
C LYS A 54 3.01 4.97 -20.61
N HIS A 55 2.37 4.81 -20.88
CA HIS A 55 1.61 4.37 -21.45
C HIS A 55 0.71 4.16 -21.71
N GLN A 56 0.20 4.04 -21.98
CA GLN A 56 -0.55 3.71 -22.17
C GLN A 56 -1.32 3.36 -22.82
N SER A 57 -1.62 3.15 -23.23
CA SER A 57 -2.31 2.64 -23.93
C SER A 57 -3.45 2.42 -23.56
N GLY A 58 -4.11 2.82 -23.82
CA GLY A 58 -5.18 2.78 -23.38
C GLY A 58 -5.93 1.65 -23.22
N GLU A 59 -5.85 0.88 -23.77
CA GLU A 59 -6.66 -0.09 -23.60
C GLU A 59 -6.72 -0.69 -22.53
N SER A 60 -6.12 -0.75 -22.13
CA SER A 60 -6.18 -1.40 -21.13
C SER A 60 -7.06 -1.22 -20.30
N ASP A 61 -7.48 -0.83 -20.11
CA ASP A 61 -8.18 -0.65 -19.24
C ASP A 61 -9.10 -1.18 -19.04
N ARG A 62 -9.40 -1.64 -19.19
CA ARG A 62 -10.31 -2.06 -18.94
C ARG A 62 -10.73 -2.83 -18.27
N THR A 63 -10.77 -2.94 -17.73
CA THR A 63 -10.99 -3.76 -16.94
C THR A 63 -12.18 -3.67 -16.36
N GLY A 64 -12.65 -4.06 -15.69
CA GLY A 64 -13.86 -4.15 -15.11
C GLY A 64 -14.34 -2.89 -14.54
N GLY A 65 -15.49 -2.44 -14.82
CA GLY A 65 -15.95 -1.17 -14.35
C GLY A 65 -16.12 -1.10 -12.84
N ILE A 66 -16.53 -2.16 -12.23
CA ILE A 66 -16.78 -2.16 -10.79
C ILE A 66 -15.51 -1.91 -10.01
N SER A 67 -14.47 -2.60 -10.36
CA SER A 67 -13.25 -2.46 -9.60
C SER A 67 -12.60 -1.11 -9.83
N ARG A 68 -13.02 -0.39 -10.84
CA ARG A 68 -12.47 0.91 -11.06
C ARG A 68 -12.76 1.87 -9.93
N CYS A 69 -13.98 1.90 -9.43
CA CYS A 69 -14.30 2.74 -8.29
C CYS A 69 -13.53 2.32 -7.06
N GLY A 70 -13.46 1.02 -6.82
CA GLY A 70 -12.71 0.52 -5.70
C GLY A 70 -11.25 0.83 -5.79
N ASP A 71 -10.70 0.70 -6.97
CA ASP A 71 -9.28 0.96 -7.19
C ASP A 71 -8.95 2.42 -6.96
N GLU A 72 -9.83 3.30 -7.40
CA GLU A 72 -9.61 4.72 -7.21
C GLU A 72 -9.65 5.10 -5.74
N MET A 73 -10.64 4.60 -5.01
CA MET A 73 -10.73 4.83 -3.59
C MET A 73 -9.48 4.30 -2.87
N MET A 74 -9.04 3.11 -3.25
CA MET A 74 -7.87 2.51 -2.63
C MET A 74 -6.63 3.34 -2.91
N ARG A 75 -6.50 3.87 -4.11
CA ARG A 75 -5.37 4.73 -4.46
C ARG A 75 -5.33 5.97 -3.59
N VAL A 76 -6.48 6.61 -3.38
CA VAL A 76 -6.57 7.79 -2.53
C VAL A 76 -6.19 7.44 -1.09
N MET A 77 -6.69 6.33 -0.59
CA MET A 77 -6.40 5.92 0.77
C MET A 77 -4.94 5.57 0.98
N LEU A 78 -4.32 4.92 0.00
CA LEU A 78 -2.90 4.61 0.10
C LEU A 78 -2.05 5.88 0.04
N TYR A 79 -2.47 6.86 -0.75
CA TYR A 79 -1.79 8.14 -0.79
C TYR A 79 -1.85 8.81 0.58
N GLU A 80 -3.03 8.81 1.20
CA GLU A 80 -3.18 9.40 2.53
C GLU A 80 -2.35 8.66 3.57
N ALA A 81 -2.35 7.33 3.52
CA ALA A 81 -1.55 6.54 4.45
C ALA A 81 -0.06 6.84 4.28
N ALA A 82 0.39 6.96 3.05
CA ALA A 82 1.78 7.30 2.76
C ALA A 82 2.11 8.69 3.28
N GLN A 83 1.23 9.64 3.09
CA GLN A 83 1.42 10.99 3.58
C GLN A 83 1.55 11.03 5.09
N ILE A 84 0.69 10.28 5.78
CA ILE A 84 0.74 10.20 7.23
C ILE A 84 2.06 9.60 7.68
N MET A 85 2.49 8.52 7.05
CA MET A 85 3.75 7.89 7.41
C MET A 85 4.93 8.86 7.23
N LEU A 86 4.94 9.57 6.11
CA LEU A 86 6.07 10.43 5.78
C LEU A 86 6.09 11.71 6.60
N VAL A 87 4.92 12.30 6.84
CA VAL A 87 4.84 13.63 7.44
C VAL A 87 4.52 13.58 8.94
N ARG A 88 3.65 12.66 9.35
CA ARG A 88 3.15 12.65 10.73
C ARG A 88 3.67 11.54 11.60
N SER A 89 4.17 10.46 11.01
CA SER A 89 4.62 9.33 11.80
C SER A 89 5.79 9.73 12.69
N VAL A 90 5.68 9.44 13.97
CA VAL A 90 6.72 9.76 14.93
C VAL A 90 7.82 8.73 14.89
N LYS A 91 7.46 7.46 14.77
CA LYS A 91 8.44 6.39 14.82
C LYS A 91 9.13 6.24 13.47
N TRP A 92 10.43 6.19 13.50
CA TRP A 92 11.24 6.03 12.30
C TRP A 92 11.21 4.60 11.81
N SER A 93 11.20 4.42 10.49
CA SER A 93 11.28 3.09 9.88
C SER A 93 12.19 3.18 8.68
N TRP A 94 12.67 2.03 8.22
CA TRP A 94 13.50 1.99 7.01
C TRP A 94 12.73 2.52 5.81
N LEU A 95 11.42 2.25 5.79
CA LEU A 95 10.57 2.67 4.69
C LEU A 95 10.42 4.18 4.66
N LYS A 96 10.27 4.80 5.83
CA LYS A 96 10.20 6.25 5.93
C LYS A 96 11.52 6.87 5.48
N ALA A 97 12.64 6.27 5.88
CA ALA A 97 13.95 6.76 5.47
C ALA A 97 14.11 6.69 3.95
N TRP A 98 13.66 5.60 3.35
CA TRP A 98 13.72 5.43 1.91
C TRP A 98 12.89 6.52 1.21
N ALA A 99 11.68 6.77 1.69
CA ALA A 99 10.82 7.78 1.10
C ALA A 99 11.36 9.19 1.28
N MET A 100 12.00 9.45 2.42
CA MET A 100 12.60 10.75 2.65
C MET A 100 13.74 11.05 1.67
N LYS A 101 14.48 10.03 1.28
CA LYS A 101 15.52 10.21 0.25
C LYS A 101 14.90 10.64 -1.07
N ILE A 102 13.78 10.04 -1.43
CA ILE A 102 13.07 10.43 -2.66
C ILE A 102 12.57 11.86 -2.55
N ALA A 103 12.04 12.23 -1.38
CA ALA A 103 11.52 13.58 -1.17
C ALA A 103 12.61 14.63 -1.36
N ARG A 104 13.83 14.37 -0.89
CA ARG A 104 14.94 15.31 -1.05
C ARG A 104 15.34 15.47 -2.51
N ARG A 105 15.22 14.43 -3.30
CA ARG A 105 15.67 14.47 -4.69
C ARG A 105 14.58 14.89 -5.66
N ARG A 106 13.35 14.47 -5.42
CA ARG A 106 12.27 14.67 -6.39
C ARG A 106 11.08 15.42 -5.86
N GLY A 107 11.09 15.77 -4.59
CA GLY A 107 10.01 16.50 -3.97
C GLY A 107 9.05 15.62 -3.23
N LEU A 108 8.25 16.24 -2.37
CA LEU A 108 7.38 15.53 -1.46
C LEU A 108 6.28 14.75 -2.16
N LYS A 109 5.65 15.35 -3.16
CA LYS A 109 4.55 14.70 -3.85
C LYS A 109 4.96 13.40 -4.51
N LYS A 110 6.10 13.41 -5.19
CA LYS A 110 6.59 12.21 -5.85
C LYS A 110 6.99 11.14 -4.85
N ALA A 111 7.51 11.58 -3.70
CA ALA A 111 7.87 10.66 -2.64
C ALA A 111 6.62 9.97 -2.08
N ILE A 112 5.53 10.72 -1.89
CA ILE A 112 4.29 10.16 -1.36
C ILE A 112 3.70 9.14 -2.34
N VAL A 113 3.71 9.43 -3.63
CA VAL A 113 3.21 8.49 -4.63
C VAL A 113 4.06 7.21 -4.65
N ALA A 114 5.38 7.36 -4.63
CA ALA A 114 6.27 6.21 -4.60
C ALA A 114 6.06 5.38 -3.35
N LEU A 115 5.86 6.04 -2.21
CA LEU A 115 5.62 5.36 -0.95
C LEU A 115 4.26 4.65 -0.96
N ALA A 116 3.23 5.28 -1.52
CA ALA A 116 1.90 4.67 -1.63
C ALA A 116 1.97 3.37 -2.42
N ARG A 117 2.70 3.38 -3.53
CA ARG A 117 2.88 2.17 -4.33
C ARG A 117 3.61 1.10 -3.53
N ARG A 118 4.63 1.50 -2.80
CA ARG A 118 5.38 0.58 -1.97
C ARG A 118 4.51 -0.02 -0.86
N LEU A 119 3.64 0.80 -0.29
CA LEU A 119 2.71 0.33 0.73
C LEU A 119 1.78 -0.75 0.17
N ALA A 120 1.28 -0.55 -1.04
CA ALA A 120 0.42 -1.54 -1.67
C ALA A 120 1.15 -2.89 -1.80
N VAL A 121 2.41 -2.86 -2.19
CA VAL A 121 3.22 -4.06 -2.34
C VAL A 121 3.48 -4.73 -0.98
N ILE A 122 3.85 -3.93 0.00
CA ILE A 122 4.15 -4.44 1.33
C ILE A 122 2.91 -5.05 1.97
N MET A 123 1.77 -4.40 1.84
CA MET A 123 0.52 -4.92 2.39
C MET A 123 0.13 -6.23 1.73
N HIS A 124 0.35 -6.35 0.42
CA HIS A 124 0.09 -7.61 -0.26
C HIS A 124 0.98 -8.73 0.28
N ARG A 125 2.25 -8.43 0.49
CA ARG A 125 3.19 -9.40 1.05
C ARG A 125 2.80 -9.81 2.47
N ILE A 126 2.44 -8.84 3.29
CA ILE A 126 1.99 -9.11 4.66
C ILE A 126 0.82 -10.09 4.64
N TRP A 127 -0.11 -9.87 3.73
CA TRP A 127 -1.28 -10.72 3.60
C TRP A 127 -0.90 -12.14 3.17
N VAL A 128 -0.13 -12.25 2.09
CA VAL A 128 0.23 -13.56 1.53
C VAL A 128 1.12 -14.34 2.49
N ASP A 129 2.09 -13.68 3.09
CA ASP A 129 3.08 -14.36 3.94
C ASP A 129 2.64 -14.52 5.39
N GLY A 130 1.58 -13.84 5.79
CA GLY A 130 1.10 -13.89 7.18
C GLY A 130 2.04 -13.22 8.16
N THR A 131 2.74 -12.19 7.73
CA THR A 131 3.72 -11.49 8.55
C THR A 131 3.22 -10.13 8.98
N GLU A 132 4.05 -9.38 9.68
CA GLU A 132 3.77 -8.02 10.11
C GLU A 132 4.77 -7.07 9.48
N PHE A 133 4.54 -5.77 9.66
CA PHE A 133 5.43 -4.76 9.09
C PHE A 133 6.83 -4.87 9.71
N GLN A 134 7.84 -4.82 8.86
CA GLN A 134 9.23 -4.88 9.29
C GLN A 134 9.77 -3.45 9.40
N TRP A 135 10.18 -3.08 10.60
CA TRP A 135 10.59 -1.71 10.90
C TRP A 135 12.02 -1.41 10.49
N THR A 136 12.89 -2.39 10.52
CA THR A 136 14.30 -2.20 10.18
C THR A 136 14.61 -2.87 8.85
N ARG A 137 15.70 -2.45 8.25
CA ARG A 137 16.10 -3.02 6.98
C ARG A 137 16.53 -4.47 7.13
N GLU A 138 17.14 -4.79 8.25
CA GLU A 138 17.55 -6.17 8.54
C GLU A 138 16.33 -7.07 8.65
N GLU A 139 15.30 -6.61 9.35
CA GLU A 139 14.07 -7.37 9.45
C GLU A 139 13.45 -7.60 8.08
N ALA A 140 13.42 -6.56 7.25
CA ALA A 140 12.84 -6.65 5.93
C ALA A 140 13.63 -7.62 5.05
N ALA A 141 14.95 -7.64 5.17
CA ALA A 141 15.79 -8.53 4.40
C ALA A 141 15.63 -9.97 4.86
N ALA A 142 15.41 -10.18 6.16
CA ALA A 142 15.26 -11.52 6.71
C ALA A 142 13.90 -12.14 6.36
N ALA A 143 12.90 -11.28 6.16
CA ALA A 143 11.58 -11.76 5.79
C ALA A 143 11.56 -12.16 4.32
#